data_ab2cd5aa932d75f30913b7bb8ae0c5f4
#
_entry.id   ab2cd5aa932d75f30913b7bb8ae0c5f4
#
_cell.length_a   1.000
_cell.length_b   1.000
_cell.length_c   1.000
_cell.angle_alpha   90.00
_cell.angle_beta   90.00
_cell.angle_gamma   90.00
#
_symmetry.space_group_name_H-M   'P 1'
#
loop_
_entity.id
_entity.type
_entity.pdbx_description
1 polymer ?
#
loop_
_entity_poly.entity_id
_entity_poly.type
_entity_poly.pdbx_seq_one_letter_code
_entity_poly.pdbx_strand_id
1 'polypeptide(L)'
;MSRDTAGSVIKIKPSLLPFIWKGLTVLILGLVLFAGSLILRPPIPFLYSRAYLLTLASLTVIGFGILMILIGMVRRNMYTYEVTDSYIAIQKQLLRRSVRRIPFSSLSDVEVSQSLVGRLAGFGNIIPITKSGYGLVHGVDPTENIVAEMTNVPQPDKVANLIMSRASQVAKVSQVSK
;
A
#
# COMPACT_ATOMS: atom_id res chain seq x y z
N MET A 1 -39.71 1.42 4.93
CA MET A 1 -39.10 2.20 6.06
C MET A 1 -37.76 1.58 6.34
N SER A 2 -36.74 2.00 5.55
CA SER A 2 -35.38 1.47 5.61
C SER A 2 -34.66 2.17 6.78
N ARG A 3 -34.36 1.42 7.83
CA ARG A 3 -33.44 1.91 8.89
C ARG A 3 -32.03 1.80 8.34
N ASP A 4 -31.48 2.93 7.90
CA ASP A 4 -30.07 3.12 7.72
C ASP A 4 -29.40 3.06 9.09
N THR A 5 -29.07 1.86 9.56
CA THR A 5 -28.10 1.67 10.61
C THR A 5 -26.75 2.00 9.98
N ALA A 6 -26.36 3.28 10.04
CA ALA A 6 -25.04 3.75 9.69
C ALA A 6 -24.03 3.13 10.65
N GLY A 7 -23.68 1.89 10.42
CA GLY A 7 -22.59 1.20 11.11
C GLY A 7 -21.30 2.00 10.94
N SER A 8 -20.46 2.03 11.94
CA SER A 8 -19.23 2.81 11.95
C SER A 8 -18.28 2.32 10.85
N VAL A 9 -18.17 3.07 9.76
CA VAL A 9 -17.27 2.77 8.65
C VAL A 9 -15.92 3.43 8.91
N ILE A 10 -14.90 2.64 9.11
CA ILE A 10 -13.52 3.12 9.27
C ILE A 10 -12.82 3.00 7.93
N LYS A 11 -12.43 4.16 7.36
CA LYS A 11 -11.66 4.23 6.12
C LYS A 11 -10.17 4.30 6.44
N ILE A 12 -9.41 3.38 5.89
CA ILE A 12 -7.97 3.26 6.07
C ILE A 12 -7.31 3.49 4.72
N LYS A 13 -6.39 4.44 4.67
CA LYS A 13 -5.53 4.66 3.49
C LYS A 13 -4.17 4.01 3.73
N PRO A 14 -3.54 3.44 2.70
CA PRO A 14 -2.20 2.87 2.84
C PRO A 14 -1.16 3.94 3.19
N SER A 15 -0.07 3.53 3.85
CA SER A 15 1.07 4.38 4.15
C SER A 15 1.70 4.93 2.87
N LEU A 16 2.16 6.18 2.88
CA LEU A 16 2.78 6.82 1.73
C LEU A 16 4.19 6.29 1.45
N LEU A 17 4.95 6.03 2.51
CA LEU A 17 6.37 5.72 2.45
C LEU A 17 6.73 4.59 1.48
N PRO A 18 6.05 3.41 1.48
CA PRO A 18 6.39 2.32 0.57
C PRO A 18 6.21 2.67 -0.92
N PHE A 19 5.30 3.59 -1.21
CA PHE A 19 5.04 3.99 -2.61
C PHE A 19 6.09 4.96 -3.15
N ILE A 20 6.68 5.80 -2.29
CA ILE A 20 7.66 6.82 -2.71
C ILE A 20 9.10 6.39 -2.46
N TRP A 21 9.35 5.34 -1.67
CA TRP A 21 10.68 4.90 -1.25
C TRP A 21 11.65 4.73 -2.42
N LYS A 22 11.21 4.02 -3.47
CA LYS A 22 12.04 3.79 -4.68
C LYS A 22 12.39 5.09 -5.40
N GLY A 23 11.43 6.01 -5.50
CA GLY A 23 11.69 7.33 -6.09
C GLY A 23 12.63 8.17 -5.26
N LEU A 24 12.53 8.09 -3.93
CA LEU A 24 13.39 8.80 -3.00
C LEU A 24 14.85 8.32 -3.08
N THR A 25 15.08 7.00 -3.18
CA THR A 25 16.44 6.45 -3.34
C THR A 25 17.07 6.89 -4.66
N VAL A 26 16.31 6.89 -5.76
CA VAL A 26 16.79 7.38 -7.07
C VAL A 26 17.07 8.88 -7.02
N LEU A 27 16.22 9.67 -6.36
CA LEU A 27 16.42 11.11 -6.18
C LEU A 27 17.71 11.42 -5.41
N ILE A 28 17.93 10.73 -4.29
CA ILE A 28 19.17 10.90 -3.48
C ILE A 28 20.39 10.53 -4.30
N LEU A 29 20.34 9.42 -5.04
CA LEU A 29 21.43 9.02 -5.94
C LEU A 29 21.73 10.11 -6.97
N GLY A 30 20.69 10.66 -7.62
CA GLY A 30 20.84 11.76 -8.57
C GLY A 30 21.48 13.01 -7.96
N LEU A 31 21.08 13.37 -6.72
CA LEU A 31 21.68 14.51 -6.00
C LEU A 31 23.14 14.28 -5.65
N VAL A 32 23.52 13.06 -5.24
CA VAL A 32 24.92 12.71 -4.96
C VAL A 32 25.77 12.80 -6.23
N LEU A 33 25.28 12.27 -7.35
CA LEU A 33 25.96 12.37 -8.65
C LEU A 33 26.07 13.82 -9.12
N PHE A 34 25.04 14.63 -8.89
CA PHE A 34 25.06 16.06 -9.23
C PHE A 34 26.10 16.81 -8.41
N ALA A 35 26.14 16.62 -7.09
CA ALA A 35 27.14 17.21 -6.21
C ALA A 35 28.56 16.78 -6.62
N GLY A 36 28.75 15.49 -6.92
CA GLY A 36 30.03 14.98 -7.44
C GLY A 36 30.46 15.64 -8.75
N SER A 37 29.50 15.88 -9.66
CA SER A 37 29.79 16.55 -10.94
C SER A 37 30.24 18.02 -10.77
N LEU A 38 29.81 18.69 -9.70
CA LEU A 38 30.24 20.05 -9.37
C LEU A 38 31.66 20.10 -8.79
N ILE A 39 31.97 19.12 -7.94
CA ILE A 39 33.31 19.03 -7.28
C ILE A 39 34.40 18.62 -8.30
N LEU A 40 34.06 17.68 -9.20
CA LEU A 40 34.98 17.11 -10.20
C LEU A 40 35.14 18.01 -11.45
N ARG A 41 34.78 19.29 -11.42
CA ARG A 41 35.04 20.21 -12.54
C ARG A 41 36.52 20.47 -12.69
N PRO A 42 37.22 19.88 -13.67
CA PRO A 42 38.63 20.08 -13.85
C PRO A 42 38.87 21.49 -14.42
N PRO A 43 40.01 22.13 -14.07
CA PRO A 43 40.39 23.45 -14.58
C PRO A 43 40.82 23.45 -16.06
N ILE A 44 40.74 22.29 -16.75
CA ILE A 44 41.21 22.09 -18.12
C ILE A 44 40.07 22.16 -19.11
N PRO A 45 40.08 23.06 -20.13
CA PRO A 45 38.98 23.27 -21.06
C PRO A 45 38.50 22.02 -21.82
N PHE A 46 39.40 21.12 -22.16
CA PHE A 46 39.11 19.89 -22.90
C PHE A 46 38.21 18.89 -22.12
N LEU A 47 38.22 18.97 -20.79
CA LEU A 47 37.40 18.09 -19.93
C LEU A 47 36.01 18.65 -19.59
N TYR A 48 35.73 19.89 -19.97
CA TYR A 48 34.40 20.51 -19.77
C TYR A 48 33.27 19.73 -20.44
N SER A 49 33.49 19.14 -21.61
CA SER A 49 32.47 18.34 -22.30
C SER A 49 32.03 17.12 -21.51
N ARG A 50 32.98 16.42 -20.84
CA ARG A 50 32.66 15.26 -20.01
C ARG A 50 31.96 15.66 -18.70
N ALA A 51 32.37 16.76 -18.07
CA ALA A 51 31.70 17.30 -16.88
C ALA A 51 30.26 17.73 -17.21
N TYR A 52 30.02 18.30 -18.38
CA TYR A 52 28.69 18.66 -18.83
C TYR A 52 27.79 17.42 -19.03
N LEU A 53 28.31 16.36 -19.64
CA LEU A 53 27.56 15.10 -19.82
C LEU A 53 27.18 14.48 -18.45
N LEU A 54 28.09 14.47 -17.47
CA LEU A 54 27.81 13.99 -16.12
C LEU A 54 26.73 14.83 -15.44
N THR A 55 26.77 16.15 -15.58
CA THR A 55 25.75 17.05 -15.04
C THR A 55 24.39 16.78 -15.69
N LEU A 56 24.35 16.62 -17.01
CA LEU A 56 23.12 16.30 -17.74
C LEU A 56 22.54 14.96 -17.34
N ALA A 57 23.39 13.93 -17.20
CA ALA A 57 22.99 12.61 -16.73
C ALA A 57 22.41 12.66 -15.31
N SER A 58 23.04 13.40 -14.38
CA SER A 58 22.55 13.53 -13.01
C SER A 58 21.20 14.24 -12.94
N LEU A 59 20.99 15.28 -13.73
CA LEU A 59 19.69 15.98 -13.85
C LEU A 59 18.59 15.02 -14.37
N THR A 60 18.94 14.16 -15.33
CA THR A 60 17.99 13.15 -15.85
C THR A 60 17.60 12.17 -14.77
N VAL A 61 18.56 11.69 -13.95
CA VAL A 61 18.28 10.79 -12.81
C VAL A 61 17.43 11.47 -11.76
N ILE A 62 17.68 12.74 -11.44
CA ILE A 62 16.85 13.53 -10.52
C ILE A 62 15.40 13.65 -11.05
N GLY A 63 15.24 14.02 -12.33
CA GLY A 63 13.92 14.12 -12.97
C GLY A 63 13.16 12.79 -12.92
N PHE A 64 13.83 11.68 -13.18
CA PHE A 64 13.26 10.34 -13.09
C PHE A 64 12.86 9.98 -11.64
N GLY A 65 13.67 10.34 -10.66
CA GLY A 65 13.34 10.16 -9.23
C GLY A 65 12.07 10.91 -8.82
N ILE A 66 11.94 12.18 -9.25
CA ILE A 66 10.74 12.99 -9.02
C ILE A 66 9.52 12.36 -9.68
N LEU A 67 9.64 11.93 -10.93
CA LEU A 67 8.54 11.27 -11.65
C LEU A 67 8.08 10.00 -10.92
N MET A 68 9.00 9.18 -10.41
CA MET A 68 8.67 7.98 -9.63
C MET A 68 7.93 8.32 -8.34
N ILE A 69 8.28 9.41 -7.66
CA ILE A 69 7.59 9.87 -6.45
C ILE A 69 6.15 10.30 -6.79
N LEU A 70 5.96 11.06 -7.87
CA LEU A 70 4.62 11.49 -8.32
C LEU A 70 3.74 10.29 -8.66
N ILE A 71 4.27 9.31 -9.41
CA ILE A 71 3.56 8.06 -9.72
C ILE A 71 3.21 7.31 -8.43
N GLY A 72 4.12 7.26 -7.45
CA GLY A 72 3.88 6.64 -6.15
C GLY A 72 2.73 7.29 -5.38
N MET A 73 2.65 8.63 -5.38
CA MET A 73 1.56 9.38 -4.75
C MET A 73 0.20 9.10 -5.41
N VAL A 74 0.16 9.05 -6.74
CA VAL A 74 -1.05 8.70 -7.50
C VAL A 74 -1.48 7.27 -7.16
N ARG A 75 -0.56 6.31 -7.19
CA ARG A 75 -0.83 4.91 -6.85
C ARG A 75 -1.40 4.75 -5.44
N ARG A 76 -0.88 5.47 -4.44
CA ARG A 76 -1.42 5.43 -3.08
C ARG A 76 -2.91 5.78 -3.04
N ASN A 77 -3.32 6.81 -3.77
CA ASN A 77 -4.71 7.27 -3.78
C ASN A 77 -5.68 6.28 -4.45
N MET A 78 -5.16 5.31 -5.20
CA MET A 78 -5.94 4.27 -5.87
C MET A 78 -6.38 3.13 -4.92
N TYR A 79 -5.81 3.06 -3.70
CA TYR A 79 -6.17 2.05 -2.72
C TYR A 79 -6.95 2.67 -1.58
N THR A 80 -8.08 2.07 -1.24
CA THR A 80 -8.89 2.44 -0.07
C THR A 80 -9.40 1.17 0.59
N TYR A 81 -9.20 1.07 1.88
CA TYR A 81 -9.68 -0.03 2.71
C TYR A 81 -10.80 0.48 3.61
N GLU A 82 -11.92 -0.21 3.65
CA GLU A 82 -13.06 0.12 4.50
C GLU A 82 -13.35 -1.05 5.42
N VAL A 83 -13.34 -0.80 6.71
CA VAL A 83 -13.74 -1.76 7.73
C VAL A 83 -15.09 -1.32 8.28
N THR A 84 -16.12 -2.11 7.95
CA THR A 84 -17.51 -1.90 8.39
C THR A 84 -17.81 -2.83 9.58
N ASP A 85 -18.96 -2.77 10.15
CA ASP A 85 -19.35 -3.67 11.27
C ASP A 85 -19.62 -5.11 10.82
N SER A 86 -19.87 -5.37 9.53
CA SER A 86 -20.23 -6.69 8.98
C SER A 86 -19.25 -7.26 7.95
N TYR A 87 -18.40 -6.43 7.34
CA TYR A 87 -17.47 -6.84 6.29
C TYR A 87 -16.25 -5.92 6.19
N ILE A 88 -15.21 -6.45 5.55
CA ILE A 88 -14.05 -5.68 5.08
C ILE A 88 -14.22 -5.44 3.58
N ALA A 89 -14.12 -4.18 3.13
CA ALA A 89 -14.10 -3.84 1.71
C ALA A 89 -12.70 -3.35 1.30
N ILE A 90 -12.13 -4.00 0.30
CA ILE A 90 -10.86 -3.64 -0.32
C ILE A 90 -11.18 -3.04 -1.68
N GLN A 91 -10.99 -1.73 -1.80
CA GLN A 91 -11.23 -1.00 -3.05
C GLN A 91 -9.89 -0.70 -3.73
N LYS A 92 -9.76 -1.15 -4.98
CA LYS A 92 -8.66 -0.81 -5.87
C LYS A 92 -9.23 -0.03 -7.06
N GLN A 93 -8.81 1.22 -7.21
CA GLN A 93 -9.24 2.09 -8.32
C GLN A 93 -8.03 2.39 -9.20
N LEU A 94 -7.59 1.39 -9.98
CA LEU A 94 -6.60 1.64 -11.03
C LEU A 94 -7.34 2.13 -12.30
N LEU A 95 -7.20 1.45 -13.41
CA LEU A 95 -8.01 1.68 -14.64
C LEU A 95 -9.38 1.01 -14.55
N ARG A 96 -9.49 -0.03 -13.72
CA ARG A 96 -10.72 -0.77 -13.44
C ARG A 96 -11.03 -0.67 -11.95
N ARG A 97 -12.25 -0.27 -11.60
CA ARG A 97 -12.71 -0.29 -10.21
C ARG A 97 -12.98 -1.74 -9.80
N SER A 98 -12.20 -2.25 -8.87
CA SER A 98 -12.44 -3.54 -8.22
C SER A 98 -12.76 -3.30 -6.75
N VAL A 99 -13.88 -3.85 -6.29
CA VAL A 99 -14.29 -3.81 -4.88
C VAL A 99 -14.49 -5.24 -4.42
N ARG A 100 -13.69 -5.67 -3.46
CA ARG A 100 -13.84 -6.97 -2.81
C ARG A 100 -14.40 -6.78 -1.42
N ARG A 101 -15.47 -7.51 -1.08
CA ARG A 101 -16.09 -7.51 0.25
C ARG A 101 -15.92 -8.87 0.88
N ILE A 102 -15.34 -8.90 2.06
CA ILE A 102 -15.13 -10.12 2.86
C ILE A 102 -16.01 -10.00 4.08
N PRO A 103 -17.09 -10.79 4.20
CA PRO A 103 -17.95 -10.76 5.38
C PRO A 103 -17.22 -11.36 6.58
N PHE A 104 -17.42 -10.81 7.76
CA PHE A 104 -16.80 -11.31 8.99
C PHE A 104 -17.25 -12.73 9.35
N SER A 105 -18.45 -13.16 8.92
CA SER A 105 -18.92 -14.54 9.11
C SER A 105 -18.07 -15.59 8.40
N SER A 106 -17.37 -15.21 7.32
CA SER A 106 -16.44 -16.08 6.59
C SER A 106 -15.00 -15.95 7.06
N LEU A 107 -14.68 -14.96 7.91
CA LEU A 107 -13.33 -14.73 8.40
C LEU A 107 -12.97 -15.80 9.45
N SER A 108 -11.81 -16.43 9.30
CA SER A 108 -11.24 -17.39 10.23
C SER A 108 -10.15 -16.75 11.09
N ASP A 109 -9.24 -16.02 10.45
CA ASP A 109 -8.07 -15.41 11.10
C ASP A 109 -7.58 -14.20 10.30
N VAL A 110 -6.62 -13.46 10.86
CA VAL A 110 -5.99 -12.30 10.23
C VAL A 110 -4.48 -12.40 10.41
N GLU A 111 -3.78 -12.63 9.33
CA GLU A 111 -2.32 -12.64 9.33
C GLU A 111 -1.77 -11.23 9.12
N VAL A 112 -0.79 -10.84 9.94
CA VAL A 112 -0.06 -9.57 9.80
C VAL A 112 1.37 -9.86 9.34
N SER A 113 1.75 -9.32 8.20
CA SER A 113 3.09 -9.45 7.64
C SER A 113 3.79 -8.09 7.60
N GLN A 114 4.95 -7.98 8.25
CA GLN A 114 5.76 -6.76 8.27
C GLN A 114 7.20 -7.05 7.88
N SER A 115 7.72 -6.31 6.91
CA SER A 115 9.15 -6.27 6.62
C SER A 115 9.91 -5.50 7.72
N LEU A 116 11.24 -5.62 7.76
CA LEU A 116 12.07 -4.84 8.70
C LEU A 116 11.82 -3.32 8.56
N VAL A 117 11.78 -2.82 7.32
CA VAL A 117 11.47 -1.41 7.04
C VAL A 117 10.04 -1.07 7.46
N GLY A 118 9.08 -1.97 7.22
CA GLY A 118 7.70 -1.81 7.63
C GLY A 118 7.54 -1.70 9.15
N ARG A 119 8.32 -2.49 9.90
CA ARG A 119 8.33 -2.45 11.37
C ARG A 119 8.88 -1.13 11.90
N LEU A 120 9.99 -0.63 11.34
CA LEU A 120 10.58 0.65 11.71
C LEU A 120 9.69 1.84 11.32
N ALA A 121 9.03 1.79 10.19
CA ALA A 121 8.19 2.86 9.66
C ALA A 121 6.70 2.73 10.04
N GLY A 122 6.32 1.69 10.80
CA GLY A 122 4.96 1.50 11.32
C GLY A 122 3.92 1.12 10.28
N PHE A 123 4.30 0.38 9.22
CA PHE A 123 3.35 -0.13 8.23
C PHE A 123 3.56 -1.62 7.97
N GLY A 124 2.54 -2.29 7.42
CA GLY A 124 2.59 -3.71 7.07
C GLY A 124 1.42 -4.12 6.21
N ASN A 125 1.36 -5.40 5.92
CA ASN A 125 0.30 -6.00 5.14
C ASN A 125 -0.61 -6.82 6.06
N ILE A 126 -1.91 -6.78 5.77
CA ILE A 126 -2.91 -7.56 6.49
C ILE A 126 -3.58 -8.49 5.49
N ILE A 127 -3.52 -9.79 5.78
CA ILE A 127 -4.08 -10.84 4.95
C ILE A 127 -5.24 -11.49 5.71
N PRO A 128 -6.50 -11.20 5.35
CA PRO A 128 -7.64 -11.88 5.94
C PRO A 128 -7.71 -13.33 5.46
N ILE A 129 -7.71 -14.28 6.40
CA ILE A 129 -7.85 -15.70 6.14
C ILE A 129 -9.33 -16.07 6.31
N THR A 130 -9.94 -16.61 5.27
CA THR A 130 -11.32 -17.08 5.30
C THR A 130 -11.38 -18.58 5.57
N LYS A 131 -12.54 -19.09 5.99
CA LYS A 131 -12.79 -20.53 6.23
C LYS A 131 -12.55 -21.39 4.99
N SER A 132 -12.60 -20.79 3.79
CA SER A 132 -12.29 -21.45 2.50
C SER A 132 -10.80 -21.35 2.10
N GLY A 133 -9.95 -20.81 2.96
CA GLY A 133 -8.53 -20.57 2.72
C GLY A 133 -8.17 -19.10 2.59
N TYR A 134 -6.92 -18.79 2.23
CA TYR A 134 -6.41 -17.41 2.11
C TYR A 134 -7.24 -16.56 1.15
N GLY A 135 -8.26 -15.88 1.66
CA GLY A 135 -9.01 -14.85 0.94
C GLY A 135 -9.49 -15.18 -0.48
N LEU A 136 -9.51 -16.47 -0.84
CA LEU A 136 -9.98 -16.95 -2.14
C LEU A 136 -11.49 -16.68 -2.24
N VAL A 137 -11.84 -15.52 -2.77
CA VAL A 137 -13.23 -15.28 -3.15
C VAL A 137 -13.47 -16.06 -4.46
N HIS A 138 -14.23 -17.13 -4.37
CA HIS A 138 -14.78 -17.83 -5.52
C HIS A 138 -15.61 -16.83 -6.35
N GLY A 139 -15.17 -16.55 -7.53
CA GLY A 139 -15.94 -15.81 -8.54
C GLY A 139 -15.06 -14.93 -9.42
N VAL A 140 -14.97 -15.33 -10.63
CA VAL A 140 -14.76 -14.57 -11.87
C VAL A 140 -13.52 -14.89 -12.68
N ASP A 141 -12.44 -15.43 -12.19
CA ASP A 141 -11.44 -16.02 -13.12
C ASP A 141 -10.48 -16.96 -12.39
N PRO A 142 -10.31 -18.21 -12.87
CA PRO A 142 -9.43 -19.19 -12.23
C PRO A 142 -7.92 -18.85 -12.36
N THR A 143 -7.58 -17.81 -13.09
CA THR A 143 -6.18 -17.37 -13.32
C THR A 143 -5.69 -16.29 -12.34
N GLU A 144 -6.55 -15.64 -11.59
CA GLU A 144 -6.17 -14.69 -10.56
C GLU A 144 -6.42 -15.27 -9.16
N ASN A 145 -5.51 -16.07 -8.65
CA ASN A 145 -5.37 -16.37 -7.21
C ASN A 145 -4.95 -15.08 -6.46
N ILE A 146 -5.75 -14.02 -6.56
CA ILE A 146 -5.45 -12.77 -5.87
C ILE A 146 -5.94 -12.92 -4.44
N VAL A 147 -5.03 -13.23 -3.56
CA VAL A 147 -5.22 -13.10 -2.11
C VAL A 147 -5.73 -11.69 -1.83
N ALA A 148 -6.84 -11.58 -1.12
CA ALA A 148 -7.39 -10.30 -0.72
C ALA A 148 -6.50 -9.70 0.36
N GLU A 149 -5.45 -9.00 -0.05
CA GLU A 149 -4.44 -8.42 0.83
C GLU A 149 -4.65 -6.91 0.96
N MET A 150 -4.63 -6.41 2.19
CA MET A 150 -4.55 -4.97 2.49
C MET A 150 -3.07 -4.59 2.61
N THR A 151 -2.50 -4.03 1.55
CA THR A 151 -1.08 -3.71 1.49
C THR A 151 -0.75 -2.36 2.12
N ASN A 152 0.41 -2.27 2.79
CA ASN A 152 0.98 -1.04 3.34
C ASN A 152 0.04 -0.30 4.34
N VAL A 153 -0.68 -1.06 5.16
CA VAL A 153 -1.59 -0.52 6.18
C VAL A 153 -0.77 0.12 7.31
N PRO A 154 -1.09 1.36 7.73
CA PRO A 154 -0.46 1.96 8.90
C PRO A 154 -0.92 1.25 10.18
N GLN A 155 -0.01 1.02 11.11
CA GLN A 155 -0.25 0.35 12.40
C GLN A 155 -1.04 -0.97 12.24
N PRO A 156 -0.51 -1.94 11.50
CA PRO A 156 -1.26 -3.12 11.04
C PRO A 156 -1.78 -3.96 12.20
N ASP A 157 -1.04 -4.05 13.32
CA ASP A 157 -1.48 -4.80 14.52
C ASP A 157 -2.77 -4.21 15.12
N LYS A 158 -2.88 -2.88 15.18
CA LYS A 158 -4.09 -2.22 15.68
C LYS A 158 -5.28 -2.46 14.75
N VAL A 159 -5.05 -2.44 13.45
CA VAL A 159 -6.10 -2.68 12.45
C VAL A 159 -6.51 -4.15 12.46
N ALA A 160 -5.57 -5.10 12.58
CA ALA A 160 -5.86 -6.51 12.71
C ALA A 160 -6.70 -6.81 13.96
N ASN A 161 -6.31 -6.26 15.12
CA ASN A 161 -7.06 -6.40 16.36
C ASN A 161 -8.48 -5.81 16.26
N LEU A 162 -8.64 -4.67 15.57
CA LEU A 162 -9.95 -4.09 15.29
C LEU A 162 -10.81 -5.03 14.44
N ILE A 163 -10.25 -5.60 13.38
CA ILE A 163 -10.94 -6.56 12.50
C ILE A 163 -11.39 -7.78 13.31
N MET A 164 -10.49 -8.38 14.10
CA MET A 164 -10.78 -9.55 14.91
C MET A 164 -11.82 -9.28 16.00
N SER A 165 -11.78 -8.12 16.64
CA SER A 165 -12.79 -7.74 17.63
C SER A 165 -14.18 -7.61 17.01
N ARG A 166 -14.31 -7.03 15.83
CA ARG A 166 -15.59 -6.93 15.10
C ARG A 166 -16.07 -8.29 14.61
N ALA A 167 -15.17 -9.13 14.10
CA ALA A 167 -15.53 -10.49 13.68
C ALA A 167 -16.06 -11.33 14.84
N SER A 168 -15.47 -11.21 16.03
CA SER A 168 -15.94 -11.90 17.23
C SER A 168 -17.31 -11.40 17.72
N GLN A 169 -17.59 -10.11 17.58
CA GLN A 169 -18.93 -9.55 17.87
C GLN A 169 -20.00 -10.11 16.94
N VAL A 170 -19.74 -10.17 15.63
CA VAL A 170 -20.66 -10.75 14.64
C VAL A 170 -20.93 -12.23 14.94
N ALA A 171 -19.89 -12.99 15.30
CA ALA A 171 -20.02 -14.40 15.66
C ALA A 171 -20.91 -14.60 16.91
N LYS A 172 -20.75 -13.77 17.95
CA LYS A 172 -21.61 -13.84 19.15
C LYS A 172 -23.07 -13.53 18.86
N VAL A 173 -23.35 -12.49 18.06
CA VAL A 173 -24.74 -12.14 17.67
C VAL A 173 -25.40 -13.29 16.90
N SER A 174 -24.67 -13.95 16.01
CA SER A 174 -25.19 -15.09 15.25
C SER A 174 -25.50 -16.35 16.08
N GLN A 175 -24.86 -16.50 17.24
CA GLN A 175 -25.13 -17.61 18.19
C GLN A 175 -26.34 -17.35 19.07
N VAL A 176 -26.62 -16.11 19.42
CA VAL A 176 -27.78 -15.73 20.27
C VAL A 176 -29.10 -15.77 19.48
N SER A 177 -29.02 -15.66 18.14
CA SER A 177 -30.19 -15.68 17.23
C SER A 177 -30.63 -17.10 16.80
N LYS A 178 -29.98 -18.16 17.30
CA LYS A 178 -30.40 -19.57 17.11
C LYS A 178 -31.08 -20.10 18.36
#